data_a7bdeef2913d93c1da0904ca0a455215
#
_entry.id   a7bdeef2913d93c1da0904ca0a455215
#
_cell.length_a   1.000
_cell.length_b   1.000
_cell.length_c   1.000
_cell.angle_alpha   90.00
_cell.angle_beta   90.00
_cell.angle_gamma   90.00
#
_symmetry.space_group_name_H-M   'P 1'
#
loop_
_entity.id
_entity.type
_entity.pdbx_description
1 polymer ?
#
loop_
_entity_poly.entity_id
_entity_poly.type
_entity_poly.pdbx_seq_one_letter_code
_entity_poly.pdbx_strand_id
1 'polypeptide(L)'
;IYAEVIGGGMSADAYHITATHPEGLGARLVMENALKDAGIKPEDVDYINAHGTSTPVGDVSEVKAIKEVFGEHAYKLNVSSTKSMTGHLLGATGALEALFCVKSVQEDIVPPTINHVEGDNDAEIDYNMNFTFNQAQKRTVNVALSNTFGFGGHNACLIVKKYTE
;
A
#
# COMPACT_ATOMS: atom_id res chain seq x y z
N ILE A 1 22.50 -7.82 -4.36
CA ILE A 1 21.07 -8.03 -4.07
C ILE A 1 20.48 -6.66 -3.75
N TYR A 2 19.32 -6.32 -4.32
CA TYR A 2 18.67 -5.02 -4.10
C TYR A 2 17.70 -5.04 -2.90
N ALA A 3 17.01 -6.15 -2.74
CA ALA A 3 16.07 -6.39 -1.64
C ALA A 3 15.74 -7.88 -1.56
N GLU A 4 15.07 -8.29 -0.50
CA GLU A 4 14.50 -9.62 -0.33
C GLU A 4 12.99 -9.55 -0.50
N VAL A 5 12.40 -10.46 -1.27
CA VAL A 5 10.95 -10.69 -1.25
C VAL A 5 10.69 -11.68 -0.11
N ILE A 6 10.04 -11.22 0.94
CA ILE A 6 9.87 -12.00 2.17
C ILE A 6 8.46 -12.55 2.37
N GLY A 7 7.48 -12.05 1.65
CA GLY A 7 6.12 -12.58 1.77
C GLY A 7 5.19 -12.08 0.69
N GLY A 8 4.11 -12.83 0.50
CA GLY A 8 3.02 -12.50 -0.40
C GLY A 8 1.67 -12.95 0.14
N GLY A 9 0.63 -12.22 -0.19
CA GLY A 9 -0.74 -12.53 0.18
C GLY A 9 -1.68 -12.47 -1.02
N MET A 10 -2.72 -13.28 -0.97
CA MET A 10 -3.84 -13.23 -1.90
C MET A 10 -5.15 -13.32 -1.13
N SER A 11 -6.17 -12.65 -1.65
CA SER A 11 -7.55 -12.75 -1.15
C SER A 11 -8.54 -12.48 -2.28
N ALA A 12 -9.81 -12.64 -2.00
CA ALA A 12 -10.89 -12.23 -2.90
C ALA A 12 -11.98 -11.52 -2.10
N ASP A 13 -12.51 -10.42 -2.64
CA ASP A 13 -13.63 -9.68 -2.01
C ASP A 13 -14.93 -10.48 -2.03
N ALA A 14 -15.17 -11.29 -3.07
CA ALA A 14 -16.42 -11.99 -3.30
C ALA A 14 -17.65 -11.07 -3.17
N TYR A 15 -17.53 -9.81 -3.61
CA TYR A 15 -18.51 -8.75 -3.38
C TYR A 15 -19.14 -8.26 -4.69
N HIS A 16 -18.34 -7.73 -5.61
CA HIS A 16 -18.83 -7.15 -6.87
C HIS A 16 -17.80 -7.35 -7.99
N ILE A 17 -18.26 -7.31 -9.25
CA ILE A 17 -17.40 -7.59 -10.41
C ILE A 17 -16.31 -6.52 -10.62
N THR A 18 -16.56 -5.27 -10.24
CA THR A 18 -15.62 -4.17 -10.44
C THR A 18 -15.37 -3.31 -9.19
N ALA A 19 -16.29 -3.31 -8.22
CA ALA A 19 -16.15 -2.53 -7.00
C ALA A 19 -15.47 -3.35 -5.91
N THR A 20 -14.60 -2.70 -5.14
CA THR A 20 -14.02 -3.26 -3.92
C THR A 20 -15.07 -3.34 -2.80
N HIS A 21 -14.84 -4.20 -1.82
CA HIS A 21 -15.70 -4.28 -0.64
C HIS A 21 -15.61 -2.97 0.16
N PRO A 22 -16.74 -2.28 0.46
CA PRO A 22 -16.70 -0.93 1.05
C PRO A 22 -16.02 -0.85 2.42
N GLU A 23 -16.04 -1.94 3.19
CA GLU A 23 -15.33 -2.04 4.47
C GLU A 23 -13.92 -2.60 4.34
N GLY A 24 -13.36 -2.71 3.13
CA GLY A 24 -12.00 -3.15 2.90
C GLY A 24 -11.68 -4.59 3.31
N LEU A 25 -12.67 -5.49 3.40
CA LEU A 25 -12.47 -6.85 3.91
C LEU A 25 -11.38 -7.60 3.15
N GLY A 26 -11.44 -7.62 1.81
CA GLY A 26 -10.44 -8.30 0.99
C GLY A 26 -9.05 -7.64 1.09
N ALA A 27 -9.01 -6.30 1.14
CA ALA A 27 -7.79 -5.54 1.33
C ALA A 27 -7.14 -5.84 2.69
N ARG A 28 -7.93 -5.96 3.76
CA ARG A 28 -7.44 -6.38 5.08
C ARG A 28 -6.87 -7.80 5.03
N LEU A 29 -7.67 -8.75 4.55
CA LEU A 29 -7.25 -10.16 4.49
C LEU A 29 -5.98 -10.37 3.68
N VAL A 30 -5.80 -9.65 2.59
CA VAL A 30 -4.59 -9.81 1.75
C VAL A 30 -3.34 -9.31 2.46
N MET A 31 -3.42 -8.20 3.20
CA MET A 31 -2.30 -7.69 4.01
C MET A 31 -2.01 -8.61 5.19
N GLU A 32 -3.02 -9.09 5.92
CA GLU A 32 -2.87 -10.07 7.00
C GLU A 32 -2.20 -11.36 6.50
N ASN A 33 -2.62 -11.88 5.34
CA ASN A 33 -2.02 -13.06 4.73
C ASN A 33 -0.55 -12.82 4.35
N ALA A 34 -0.22 -11.66 3.78
CA ALA A 34 1.15 -11.33 3.41
C ALA A 34 2.06 -11.18 4.64
N LEU A 35 1.61 -10.51 5.70
CA LEU A 35 2.34 -10.38 6.96
C LEU A 35 2.59 -11.76 7.61
N LYS A 36 1.59 -12.61 7.59
CA LYS A 36 1.69 -13.98 8.10
C LYS A 36 2.69 -14.82 7.30
N ASP A 37 2.66 -14.73 5.97
CA ASP A 37 3.60 -15.45 5.09
C ASP A 37 5.04 -14.97 5.30
N ALA A 38 5.21 -13.64 5.44
CA ALA A 38 6.51 -13.03 5.76
C ALA A 38 7.02 -13.33 7.18
N GLY A 39 6.17 -13.78 8.08
CA GLY A 39 6.53 -14.04 9.48
C GLY A 39 6.88 -12.77 10.27
N ILE A 40 6.34 -11.62 9.88
CA ILE A 40 6.59 -10.30 10.51
C ILE A 40 5.33 -9.74 11.16
N LYS A 41 5.50 -8.72 11.98
CA LYS A 41 4.40 -7.99 12.62
C LYS A 41 4.04 -6.74 11.82
N PRO A 42 2.82 -6.21 11.97
CA PRO A 42 2.45 -4.93 11.36
C PRO A 42 3.43 -3.80 11.68
N GLU A 43 3.98 -3.77 12.91
CA GLU A 43 4.91 -2.74 13.38
C GLU A 43 6.26 -2.74 12.66
N ASP A 44 6.59 -3.82 11.95
CA ASP A 44 7.84 -3.93 11.19
C ASP A 44 7.77 -3.24 9.83
N VAL A 45 6.55 -2.87 9.35
CA VAL A 45 6.34 -2.23 8.04
C VAL A 45 6.56 -0.72 8.15
N ASP A 46 7.41 -0.16 7.30
CA ASP A 46 7.72 1.27 7.23
C ASP A 46 6.95 2.01 6.14
N TYR A 47 6.63 1.33 5.05
CA TYR A 47 6.01 1.93 3.88
C TYR A 47 4.99 1.01 3.21
N ILE A 48 3.86 1.59 2.81
CA ILE A 48 2.84 0.95 1.97
C ILE A 48 2.72 1.70 0.65
N ASN A 49 3.03 1.02 -0.46
CA ASN A 49 2.62 1.44 -1.79
C ASN A 49 1.19 0.97 -2.01
N ALA A 50 0.26 1.89 -1.86
CA ALA A 50 -1.17 1.60 -1.91
C ALA A 50 -1.66 1.33 -3.34
N HIS A 51 -2.73 0.58 -3.46
CA HIS A 51 -3.46 0.48 -4.73
C HIS A 51 -3.95 1.85 -5.18
N GLY A 52 -4.59 2.62 -4.29
CA GLY A 52 -4.84 4.05 -4.36
C GLY A 52 -5.11 4.59 -5.76
N THR A 53 -6.25 4.24 -6.35
CA THR A 53 -6.62 4.61 -7.73
C THR A 53 -7.34 5.94 -7.84
N SER A 54 -7.48 6.67 -6.73
CA SER A 54 -8.28 7.90 -6.66
C SER A 54 -9.76 7.69 -7.02
N THR A 55 -10.31 6.59 -6.53
CA THR A 55 -11.74 6.30 -6.64
C THR A 55 -12.41 6.43 -5.27
N PRO A 56 -13.63 7.00 -5.17
CA PRO A 56 -14.26 7.32 -3.88
C PRO A 56 -14.35 6.13 -2.93
N VAL A 57 -14.80 4.96 -3.42
CA VAL A 57 -14.93 3.76 -2.60
C VAL A 57 -13.59 3.07 -2.39
N GLY A 58 -12.73 3.05 -3.42
CA GLY A 58 -11.45 2.33 -3.40
C GLY A 58 -10.51 2.86 -2.34
N ASP A 59 -10.26 4.16 -2.34
CA ASP A 59 -9.32 4.79 -1.43
C ASP A 59 -9.80 4.73 0.02
N VAL A 60 -11.10 4.99 0.26
CA VAL A 60 -11.70 4.90 1.61
C VAL A 60 -11.60 3.47 2.15
N SER A 61 -11.93 2.46 1.35
CA SER A 61 -11.88 1.07 1.78
C SER A 61 -10.46 0.59 2.08
N GLU A 62 -9.49 1.02 1.27
CA GLU A 62 -8.07 0.69 1.51
C GLU A 62 -7.54 1.34 2.78
N VAL A 63 -7.85 2.61 3.03
CA VAL A 63 -7.47 3.31 4.28
C VAL A 63 -8.10 2.64 5.50
N LYS A 64 -9.38 2.25 5.45
CA LYS A 64 -10.03 1.48 6.52
C LYS A 64 -9.26 0.18 6.79
N ALA A 65 -8.95 -0.58 5.75
CA ALA A 65 -8.21 -1.84 5.86
C ALA A 65 -6.81 -1.64 6.46
N ILE A 66 -6.07 -0.61 6.04
CA ILE A 66 -4.76 -0.27 6.60
C ILE A 66 -4.89 0.04 8.10
N LYS A 67 -5.87 0.84 8.50
CA LYS A 67 -6.09 1.15 9.92
C LYS A 67 -6.45 -0.10 10.74
N GLU A 68 -7.24 -1.01 10.23
CA GLU A 68 -7.58 -2.26 10.92
C GLU A 68 -6.38 -3.18 11.09
N VAL A 69 -5.53 -3.33 10.06
CA VAL A 69 -4.35 -4.21 10.10
C VAL A 69 -3.23 -3.63 10.97
N PHE A 70 -2.97 -2.32 10.85
CA PHE A 70 -1.80 -1.67 11.45
C PHE A 70 -2.13 -0.95 12.77
N GLY A 71 -3.40 -0.73 13.11
CA GLY A 71 -3.81 -0.05 14.35
C GLY A 71 -3.11 1.30 14.52
N GLU A 72 -2.56 1.55 15.70
CA GLU A 72 -1.79 2.78 16.00
C GLU A 72 -0.52 2.93 15.15
N HIS A 73 -0.02 1.83 14.57
CA HIS A 73 1.15 1.89 13.68
C HIS A 73 0.83 2.52 12.32
N ALA A 74 -0.43 2.51 11.89
CA ALA A 74 -0.87 3.19 10.67
C ALA A 74 -0.49 4.69 10.63
N TYR A 75 -0.37 5.32 11.80
CA TYR A 75 0.04 6.74 11.93
C TYR A 75 1.57 6.94 11.92
N LYS A 76 2.35 5.86 11.96
CA LYS A 76 3.82 5.89 12.03
C LYS A 76 4.50 5.49 10.72
N LEU A 77 3.81 4.75 9.87
CA LEU A 77 4.30 4.36 8.55
C LEU A 77 3.94 5.40 7.49
N ASN A 78 4.59 5.33 6.35
CA ASN A 78 4.21 6.11 5.17
C ASN A 78 3.27 5.30 4.28
N VAL A 79 2.29 5.99 3.70
CA VAL A 79 1.45 5.47 2.61
C VAL A 79 1.63 6.36 1.39
N SER A 80 1.74 5.81 0.20
CA SER A 80 1.61 6.60 -1.02
C SER A 80 1.08 5.76 -2.18
N SER A 81 0.44 6.41 -3.15
CA SER A 81 0.10 5.80 -4.42
C SER A 81 0.96 6.38 -5.54
N THR A 82 1.86 5.57 -6.06
CA THR A 82 2.72 5.96 -7.19
C THR A 82 1.96 6.06 -8.51
N LYS A 83 0.70 5.59 -8.55
CA LYS A 83 -0.20 5.79 -9.70
C LYS A 83 -0.48 7.27 -9.97
N SER A 84 -0.34 8.14 -8.97
CA SER A 84 -0.42 9.59 -9.16
C SER A 84 0.63 10.12 -10.14
N MET A 85 1.79 9.44 -10.27
CA MET A 85 2.88 9.80 -11.19
C MET A 85 2.86 8.99 -12.49
N THR A 86 2.52 7.70 -12.42
CA THR A 86 2.66 6.77 -13.56
C THR A 86 1.36 6.49 -14.29
N GLY A 87 0.23 6.82 -13.71
CA GLY A 87 -1.06 6.30 -14.11
C GLY A 87 -1.22 4.81 -13.72
N HIS A 88 -2.37 4.25 -14.02
CA HIS A 88 -2.66 2.84 -13.76
C HIS A 88 -2.29 1.98 -14.97
N LEU A 89 -1.21 1.20 -14.89
CA LEU A 89 -0.68 0.37 -15.97
C LEU A 89 -1.37 -1.00 -16.10
N LEU A 90 -2.53 -1.17 -15.47
CA LEU A 90 -3.29 -2.43 -15.47
C LEU A 90 -2.42 -3.63 -15.04
N GLY A 91 -2.22 -4.61 -15.95
CA GLY A 91 -1.43 -5.81 -15.65
C GLY A 91 0.04 -5.55 -15.30
N ALA A 92 0.63 -4.43 -15.71
CA ALA A 92 2.01 -4.07 -15.39
C ALA A 92 2.16 -3.29 -14.08
N THR A 93 1.07 -2.78 -13.51
CA THR A 93 1.10 -1.90 -12.33
C THR A 93 1.79 -2.55 -11.14
N GLY A 94 1.41 -3.77 -10.78
CA GLY A 94 1.98 -4.45 -9.60
C GLY A 94 3.49 -4.68 -9.71
N ALA A 95 4.00 -4.97 -10.90
CA ALA A 95 5.44 -5.14 -11.13
C ALA A 95 6.19 -3.80 -10.96
N LEU A 96 5.63 -2.70 -11.46
CA LEU A 96 6.23 -1.38 -11.30
C LEU A 96 6.21 -0.91 -9.84
N GLU A 97 5.11 -1.14 -9.13
CA GLU A 97 4.96 -0.80 -7.71
C GLU A 97 5.88 -1.64 -6.81
N ALA A 98 6.08 -2.91 -7.14
CA ALA A 98 7.08 -3.75 -6.49
C ALA A 98 8.51 -3.17 -6.69
N LEU A 99 8.82 -2.67 -7.89
CA LEU A 99 10.10 -2.00 -8.16
C LEU A 99 10.26 -0.73 -7.31
N PHE A 100 9.21 0.08 -7.14
CA PHE A 100 9.27 1.24 -6.24
C PHE A 100 9.50 0.82 -4.78
N CYS A 101 8.86 -0.24 -4.31
CA CYS A 101 9.13 -0.78 -2.96
C CYS A 101 10.60 -1.22 -2.81
N VAL A 102 11.15 -1.95 -3.79
CA VAL A 102 12.56 -2.33 -3.82
C VAL A 102 13.48 -1.10 -3.76
N LYS A 103 13.19 -0.07 -4.55
CA LYS A 103 13.96 1.18 -4.52
C LYS A 103 13.83 1.92 -3.20
N SER A 104 12.65 1.92 -2.59
CA SER A 104 12.42 2.58 -1.31
C SER A 104 13.23 1.94 -0.18
N VAL A 105 13.30 0.61 -0.10
CA VAL A 105 14.13 -0.07 0.91
C VAL A 105 15.62 0.06 0.63
N GLN A 106 16.03 0.21 -0.64
CA GLN A 106 17.41 0.38 -1.02
C GLN A 106 17.94 1.79 -0.70
N GLU A 107 17.13 2.81 -0.96
CA GLU A 107 17.57 4.22 -0.98
C GLU A 107 17.08 5.04 0.24
N ASP A 108 16.25 4.45 1.11
CA ASP A 108 15.64 5.11 2.26
C ASP A 108 14.82 6.36 1.85
N ILE A 109 14.06 6.23 0.77
CA ILE A 109 13.19 7.26 0.22
C ILE A 109 11.80 6.68 -0.06
N VAL A 110 10.76 7.35 0.43
CA VAL A 110 9.37 7.03 0.11
C VAL A 110 8.91 7.95 -1.03
N PRO A 111 8.45 7.39 -2.17
CA PRO A 111 7.91 8.19 -3.28
C PRO A 111 6.58 8.84 -2.89
N PRO A 112 6.24 10.02 -3.44
CA PRO A 112 5.03 10.74 -3.05
C PRO A 112 3.78 10.27 -3.79
N THR A 113 2.62 10.58 -3.20
CA THR A 113 1.38 10.80 -3.93
C THR A 113 1.35 12.25 -4.39
N ILE A 114 1.50 12.52 -5.68
CA ILE A 114 1.46 13.89 -6.24
C ILE A 114 0.04 14.31 -6.59
N ASN A 115 -0.14 15.60 -6.88
CA ASN A 115 -1.40 16.23 -7.29
C ASN A 115 -2.44 16.35 -6.15
N HIS A 116 -2.07 16.15 -4.91
CA HIS A 116 -2.95 16.46 -3.79
C HIS A 116 -3.07 17.98 -3.62
N VAL A 117 -4.31 18.47 -3.52
CA VAL A 117 -4.64 19.87 -3.28
C VAL A 117 -5.08 20.03 -1.83
N GLU A 118 -4.44 20.96 -1.11
CA GLU A 118 -4.79 21.21 0.29
C GLU A 118 -6.25 21.68 0.40
N GLY A 119 -7.01 21.04 1.28
CA GLY A 119 -8.44 21.31 1.48
C GLY A 119 -9.38 20.49 0.60
N ASP A 120 -8.88 19.74 -0.38
CA ASP A 120 -9.65 18.78 -1.18
C ASP A 120 -9.59 17.39 -0.53
N ASN A 121 -10.18 17.30 0.66
CA ASN A 121 -10.12 16.12 1.50
C ASN A 121 -11.46 15.38 1.50
N ASP A 122 -11.42 14.06 1.35
CA ASP A 122 -12.56 13.19 1.57
C ASP A 122 -12.82 13.06 3.08
N ALA A 123 -14.08 13.28 3.50
CA ALA A 123 -14.47 13.26 4.91
C ALA A 123 -14.35 11.86 5.57
N GLU A 124 -14.30 10.79 4.78
CA GLU A 124 -14.15 9.41 5.28
C GLU A 124 -12.68 8.97 5.42
N ILE A 125 -11.71 9.77 4.95
CA ILE A 125 -10.28 9.48 5.03
C ILE A 125 -9.66 10.21 6.23
N ASP A 126 -8.89 9.48 7.02
CA ASP A 126 -8.16 10.01 8.17
C ASP A 126 -6.81 10.59 7.76
N TYR A 127 -6.75 11.89 7.52
CA TYR A 127 -5.55 12.61 7.10
C TYR A 127 -4.51 12.83 8.20
N ASN A 128 -4.69 12.26 9.40
CA ASN A 128 -3.61 12.17 10.38
C ASN A 128 -2.59 11.10 10.02
N MET A 129 -2.91 10.20 9.10
CA MET A 129 -1.95 9.28 8.51
C MET A 129 -0.99 10.03 7.56
N ASN A 130 0.24 9.51 7.42
CA ASN A 130 1.24 10.11 6.52
C ASN A 130 1.09 9.57 5.09
N PHE A 131 0.26 10.22 4.28
CA PHE A 131 0.07 9.87 2.86
C PHE A 131 1.20 10.33 1.93
N THR A 132 2.27 10.90 2.45
CA THR A 132 3.44 11.33 1.69
C THR A 132 3.07 12.24 0.51
N PHE A 133 2.24 13.25 0.75
CA PHE A 133 1.72 14.10 -0.31
C PHE A 133 2.77 14.99 -0.94
N ASN A 134 2.72 15.07 -2.28
CA ASN A 134 3.41 16.00 -3.19
C ASN A 134 4.94 15.95 -3.17
N GLN A 135 5.58 15.51 -2.10
CA GLN A 135 7.04 15.46 -1.98
C GLN A 135 7.50 14.12 -1.40
N ALA A 136 8.56 13.57 -2.00
CA ALA A 136 9.20 12.37 -1.47
C ALA A 136 9.77 12.63 -0.06
N GLN A 137 9.69 11.63 0.81
CA GLN A 137 10.18 11.71 2.17
C GLN A 137 11.38 10.77 2.38
N LYS A 138 12.47 11.33 2.91
CA LYS A 138 13.59 10.53 3.39
C LYS A 138 13.27 9.95 4.75
N ARG A 139 13.35 8.65 4.87
CA ARG A 139 13.27 7.91 6.13
C ARG A 139 13.90 6.53 5.95
N THR A 140 14.35 5.92 7.01
CA THR A 140 14.76 4.51 6.96
C THR A 140 13.56 3.65 6.60
N VAL A 141 13.68 2.87 5.53
CA VAL A 141 12.68 1.91 5.05
C VAL A 141 13.31 0.53 5.06
N ASN A 142 13.01 -0.26 6.08
CA ASN A 142 13.48 -1.63 6.16
C ASN A 142 12.51 -2.61 5.50
N VAL A 143 11.21 -2.34 5.60
CA VAL A 143 10.15 -3.18 5.05
C VAL A 143 9.14 -2.31 4.30
N ALA A 144 8.87 -2.67 3.05
CA ALA A 144 7.84 -2.05 2.23
C ALA A 144 6.84 -3.09 1.73
N LEU A 145 5.57 -2.67 1.68
CA LEU A 145 4.44 -3.48 1.26
C LEU A 145 3.78 -2.84 0.03
N SER A 146 3.41 -3.64 -0.97
CA SER A 146 2.68 -3.18 -2.16
C SER A 146 1.35 -3.89 -2.27
N ASN A 147 0.26 -3.11 -2.38
CA ASN A 147 -1.11 -3.61 -2.56
C ASN A 147 -1.56 -3.47 -4.02
N THR A 148 -2.25 -4.47 -4.51
CA THR A 148 -2.92 -4.46 -5.82
C THR A 148 -4.31 -5.09 -5.70
N PHE A 149 -5.34 -4.34 -6.10
CA PHE A 149 -6.73 -4.79 -6.09
C PHE A 149 -7.28 -4.75 -7.51
N GLY A 150 -7.79 -5.89 -7.98
CA GLY A 150 -8.23 -6.05 -9.37
C GLY A 150 -9.72 -6.29 -9.50
N PHE A 151 -10.25 -6.01 -10.69
CA PHE A 151 -11.62 -6.36 -11.06
C PHE A 151 -11.86 -7.86 -10.88
N GLY A 152 -13.08 -8.22 -10.48
CA GLY A 152 -13.41 -9.58 -10.03
C GLY A 152 -13.13 -9.78 -8.53
N GLY A 153 -12.66 -8.73 -7.83
CA GLY A 153 -12.36 -8.78 -6.40
C GLY A 153 -11.06 -9.50 -6.06
N HIS A 154 -10.14 -9.64 -7.03
CA HIS A 154 -8.84 -10.27 -6.79
C HIS A 154 -7.89 -9.29 -6.13
N ASN A 155 -7.35 -9.65 -4.97
CA ASN A 155 -6.40 -8.85 -4.22
C ASN A 155 -5.07 -9.57 -4.09
N ALA A 156 -3.97 -8.85 -4.27
CA ALA A 156 -2.61 -9.33 -4.06
C ALA A 156 -1.80 -8.31 -3.25
N CYS A 157 -0.92 -8.81 -2.39
CA CYS A 157 -0.01 -8.01 -1.60
C CYS A 157 1.38 -8.65 -1.64
N LEU A 158 2.41 -7.83 -1.81
CA LEU A 158 3.81 -8.23 -1.81
C LEU A 158 4.57 -7.49 -0.72
N ILE A 159 5.45 -8.17 0.00
CA ILE A 159 6.32 -7.56 1.00
C ILE A 159 7.78 -7.75 0.61
N VAL A 160 8.51 -6.64 0.58
CA VAL A 160 9.96 -6.61 0.36
C VAL A 160 10.68 -6.05 1.58
N LYS A 161 11.87 -6.55 1.83
CA LYS A 161 12.74 -6.15 2.94
C LYS A 161 14.10 -5.72 2.44
N LYS A 162 14.70 -4.74 3.12
CA LYS A 162 16.08 -4.33 2.89
C LYS A 162 17.01 -5.52 3.07
N TYR A 163 17.84 -5.77 2.05
CA TYR A 163 18.90 -6.77 2.16
C TYR A 163 20.05 -6.23 3.01
N THR A 164 20.49 -7.03 3.95
CA THR A 164 21.69 -6.79 4.77
C THR A 164 22.59 -8.02 4.66
N GLU A 165 23.86 -7.81 4.32
CA GLU A 165 24.89 -8.87 4.27
C GLU A 165 25.15 -9.47 5.65
#